data_0fab3f4fd4e1e4788200871c4db66ee1
#
_entry.id   0fab3f4fd4e1e4788200871c4db66ee1
#
_cell.length_a   1.000
_cell.length_b   1.000
_cell.length_c   1.000
_cell.angle_alpha   90.00
_cell.angle_beta   90.00
_cell.angle_gamma   90.00
#
_symmetry.space_group_name_H-M   'P 1'
#
loop_
_entity.id
_entity.type
_entity.pdbx_description
1 polymer ?
#
loop_
_entity_poly.entity_id
_entity_poly.type
_entity_poly.pdbx_seq_one_letter_code
_entity_poly.pdbx_strand_id
1 'polypeptide(L)'
;AEWFIETTGVEGFRLDAVKHIDSFFMKNFIHNITKKYGEDFYVFAEFWNGDTETNDEYLESIDYLYDLVDVALHQNLFRASQEGENFDLRTIFDGTLALNHPEEAVTFVDNHDTQRGQALESTIEEWFKPAAYALILLREAGLPCVFYGDYYGIEGKFAQESFQEVLDRLLWVRKDLAYGEQTDYFDDPNCIGWTRSGTEESAPIACLISNNQAATKVMEIGSSYAGLTYYDILENCSETVQVQEDGTAEFPVAERSVSVWVAQDTEGQ
;
A
#
# COMPACT_ATOMS: atom_id res chain seq x y z
N ALA A 1 -6.08 27.54 11.85
CA ALA A 1 -6.07 26.16 12.31
C ALA A 1 -6.80 26.00 13.64
N GLU A 2 -6.43 26.70 14.71
CA GLU A 2 -6.98 26.54 16.07
C GLU A 2 -8.51 26.64 16.09
N TRP A 3 -9.08 27.70 15.49
CA TRP A 3 -10.53 27.84 15.37
C TRP A 3 -11.19 26.63 14.70
N PHE A 4 -10.54 26.08 13.66
CA PHE A 4 -11.07 24.93 12.94
C PHE A 4 -11.06 23.67 13.82
N ILE A 5 -9.94 23.40 14.50
CA ILE A 5 -9.83 22.28 15.45
C ILE A 5 -10.89 22.39 16.55
N GLU A 6 -11.00 23.57 17.19
CA GLU A 6 -11.93 23.81 18.29
C GLU A 6 -13.41 23.73 17.87
N THR A 7 -13.71 24.06 16.58
CA THR A 7 -15.09 24.04 16.07
C THR A 7 -15.50 22.66 15.58
N THR A 8 -14.58 21.91 14.96
CA THR A 8 -14.90 20.64 14.26
C THR A 8 -14.49 19.40 15.06
N GLY A 9 -13.55 19.54 16.00
CA GLY A 9 -13.03 18.42 16.77
C GLY A 9 -12.15 17.46 15.97
N VAL A 10 -11.51 17.93 14.88
CA VAL A 10 -10.59 17.10 14.11
C VAL A 10 -9.33 16.78 14.90
N GLU A 11 -8.80 15.58 14.71
CA GLU A 11 -7.64 15.03 15.43
C GLU A 11 -6.38 15.01 14.54
N GLY A 12 -6.44 15.60 13.35
CA GLY A 12 -5.32 15.67 12.43
C GLY A 12 -5.58 16.56 11.22
N PHE A 13 -4.54 16.75 10.39
CA PHE A 13 -4.61 17.50 9.14
C PHE A 13 -3.97 16.76 7.97
N ARG A 14 -4.60 16.85 6.82
CA ARG A 14 -3.94 16.73 5.53
C ARG A 14 -3.57 18.14 5.05
N LEU A 15 -2.30 18.38 4.80
CA LEU A 15 -1.79 19.68 4.34
C LEU A 15 -1.63 19.66 2.82
N ASP A 16 -2.30 20.57 2.16
CA ASP A 16 -2.30 20.71 0.71
C ASP A 16 -1.05 21.47 0.23
N ALA A 17 -0.45 21.00 -0.88
CA ALA A 17 0.55 21.72 -1.68
C ALA A 17 1.72 22.33 -0.87
N VAL A 18 2.22 21.66 0.16
CA VAL A 18 3.29 22.20 1.05
C VAL A 18 4.59 22.51 0.32
N LYS A 19 4.83 21.91 -0.83
CA LYS A 19 5.91 22.21 -1.76
C LYS A 19 6.00 23.71 -2.13
N HIS A 20 4.87 24.42 -2.08
CA HIS A 20 4.77 25.85 -2.42
C HIS A 20 4.75 26.76 -1.19
N ILE A 21 4.97 26.20 0.00
CA ILE A 21 4.97 26.92 1.28
C ILE A 21 6.36 26.81 1.88
N ASP A 22 6.83 27.90 2.49
CA ASP A 22 8.14 27.92 3.17
C ASP A 22 8.21 26.85 4.27
N SER A 23 9.23 25.99 4.23
CA SER A 23 9.36 24.85 5.17
C SER A 23 9.54 25.30 6.62
N PHE A 24 10.24 26.43 6.85
CA PHE A 24 10.40 26.99 8.20
C PHE A 24 9.04 27.46 8.75
N PHE A 25 8.18 28.05 7.91
CA PHE A 25 6.83 28.40 8.32
C PHE A 25 6.04 27.14 8.69
N MET A 26 6.06 26.09 7.83
CA MET A 26 5.34 24.84 8.07
C MET A 26 5.79 24.14 9.35
N LYS A 27 7.13 24.06 9.57
CA LYS A 27 7.70 23.53 10.80
C LYS A 27 7.17 24.24 12.05
N ASN A 28 7.22 25.58 12.08
CA ASN A 28 6.72 26.35 13.22
C ASN A 28 5.20 26.23 13.38
N PHE A 29 4.47 26.18 12.27
CA PHE A 29 3.02 26.03 12.29
C PHE A 29 2.62 24.70 12.96
N ILE A 30 3.20 23.58 12.50
CA ILE A 30 2.89 22.26 13.08
C ILE A 30 3.39 22.13 14.52
N HIS A 31 4.61 22.59 14.80
CA HIS A 31 5.12 22.60 16.18
C HIS A 31 4.18 23.34 17.16
N ASN A 32 3.57 24.46 16.74
CA ASN A 32 2.61 25.16 17.59
C ASN A 32 1.30 24.39 17.77
N ILE A 33 0.84 23.66 16.72
CA ILE A 33 -0.36 22.82 16.80
C ILE A 33 -0.12 21.64 17.74
N THR A 34 0.94 20.86 17.55
CA THR A 34 1.25 19.69 18.38
C THR A 34 1.54 20.06 19.82
N LYS A 35 2.21 21.20 20.07
CA LYS A 35 2.41 21.72 21.43
C LYS A 35 1.10 22.05 22.16
N LYS A 36 0.08 22.50 21.42
CA LYS A 36 -1.20 22.91 22.02
C LYS A 36 -2.18 21.74 22.15
N TYR A 37 -2.23 20.87 21.14
CA TYR A 37 -3.27 19.82 21.03
C TYR A 37 -2.76 18.41 21.34
N GLY A 38 -1.45 18.25 21.50
CA GLY A 38 -0.79 16.96 21.78
C GLY A 38 0.04 16.45 20.62
N GLU A 39 1.03 15.60 20.93
CA GLU A 39 1.91 14.95 19.93
C GLU A 39 1.17 13.93 19.08
N ASP A 40 0.03 13.41 19.56
CA ASP A 40 -0.84 12.48 18.84
C ASP A 40 -1.69 13.16 17.75
N PHE A 41 -1.62 14.51 17.61
CA PHE A 41 -2.31 15.23 16.54
C PHE A 41 -1.66 14.89 15.20
N TYR A 42 -2.27 13.96 14.47
CA TYR A 42 -1.68 13.39 13.26
C TYR A 42 -1.68 14.38 12.10
N VAL A 43 -0.55 14.48 11.41
CA VAL A 43 -0.39 15.35 10.25
C VAL A 43 0.32 14.61 9.12
N PHE A 44 -0.24 14.70 7.92
CA PHE A 44 0.47 14.34 6.70
C PHE A 44 0.30 15.42 5.63
N ALA A 45 1.21 15.46 4.67
CA ALA A 45 1.26 16.55 3.71
C ALA A 45 1.43 16.05 2.27
N GLU A 46 0.86 16.82 1.35
CA GLU A 46 1.15 16.69 -0.07
C GLU A 46 2.39 17.51 -0.43
N PHE A 47 3.52 16.81 -0.48
CA PHE A 47 4.73 17.31 -1.12
C PHE A 47 4.88 16.60 -2.47
N TRP A 48 4.28 17.16 -3.53
CA TRP A 48 4.20 16.51 -4.85
C TRP A 48 5.56 16.49 -5.53
N ASN A 49 6.39 15.50 -5.19
CA ASN A 49 7.70 15.26 -5.77
C ASN A 49 8.03 13.76 -5.77
N GLY A 50 8.49 13.24 -6.92
CA GLY A 50 8.93 11.84 -7.07
C GLY A 50 10.45 11.65 -6.93
N ASP A 51 11.21 12.70 -6.57
CA ASP A 51 12.66 12.64 -6.38
C ASP A 51 13.02 12.40 -4.92
N THR A 52 13.74 11.33 -4.65
CA THR A 52 14.10 10.88 -3.30
C THR A 52 14.95 11.93 -2.57
N GLU A 53 15.99 12.47 -3.21
CA GLU A 53 16.91 13.44 -2.59
C GLU A 53 16.14 14.69 -2.14
N THR A 54 15.24 15.18 -2.99
CA THR A 54 14.38 16.33 -2.65
C THR A 54 13.41 16.04 -1.50
N ASN A 55 12.88 14.80 -1.42
CA ASN A 55 12.02 14.40 -0.31
C ASN A 55 12.79 14.29 1.00
N ASP A 56 14.03 13.74 0.96
CA ASP A 56 14.93 13.65 2.11
C ASP A 56 15.27 15.04 2.65
N GLU A 57 15.70 15.98 1.76
CA GLU A 57 15.98 17.37 2.12
C GLU A 57 14.76 18.06 2.74
N TYR A 58 13.56 17.79 2.22
CA TYR A 58 12.35 18.39 2.76
C TYR A 58 12.02 17.83 4.15
N LEU A 59 12.04 16.51 4.34
CA LEU A 59 11.82 15.87 5.64
C LEU A 59 12.81 16.37 6.70
N GLU A 60 14.10 16.49 6.35
CA GLU A 60 15.10 17.07 7.23
C GLU A 60 14.78 18.54 7.58
N SER A 61 14.31 19.35 6.63
CA SER A 61 14.00 20.76 6.83
C SER A 61 12.85 20.99 7.83
N ILE A 62 11.97 20.04 7.95
CA ILE A 62 10.82 20.05 8.88
C ILE A 62 11.06 19.22 10.15
N ASP A 63 12.26 18.67 10.36
CA ASP A 63 12.62 17.78 11.47
C ASP A 63 11.69 16.55 11.58
N TYR A 64 11.22 15.99 10.44
CA TYR A 64 10.31 14.82 10.39
C TYR A 64 9.03 15.00 11.21
N LEU A 65 8.50 16.21 11.28
CA LEU A 65 7.32 16.54 12.11
C LEU A 65 6.00 16.03 11.56
N TYR A 66 5.96 15.62 10.29
CA TYR A 66 4.77 15.07 9.64
C TYR A 66 5.13 14.25 8.41
N ASP A 67 4.22 13.35 8.05
CA ASP A 67 4.38 12.39 6.97
C ASP A 67 4.14 13.03 5.60
N LEU A 68 4.66 12.42 4.55
CA LEU A 68 4.46 12.85 3.17
C LEU A 68 3.76 11.77 2.33
N VAL A 69 2.92 12.20 1.38
CA VAL A 69 2.39 11.29 0.36
C VAL A 69 3.53 10.74 -0.51
N ASP A 70 3.57 9.43 -0.72
CA ASP A 70 4.60 8.76 -1.52
C ASP A 70 4.29 8.86 -3.03
N VAL A 71 4.64 10.00 -3.60
CA VAL A 71 4.46 10.27 -5.04
C VAL A 71 5.32 9.35 -5.90
N ALA A 72 6.52 8.99 -5.44
CA ALA A 72 7.41 8.09 -6.16
C ALA A 72 6.81 6.70 -6.31
N LEU A 73 6.21 6.15 -5.23
CA LEU A 73 5.49 4.87 -5.30
C LEU A 73 4.30 4.95 -6.25
N HIS A 74 3.48 6.01 -6.16
CA HIS A 74 2.39 6.20 -7.12
C HIS A 74 2.88 6.19 -8.57
N GLN A 75 3.98 6.90 -8.88
CA GLN A 75 4.57 6.93 -10.21
C GLN A 75 5.07 5.55 -10.68
N ASN A 76 5.68 4.77 -9.77
CA ASN A 76 6.12 3.41 -10.08
C ASN A 76 4.91 2.50 -10.34
N LEU A 77 3.85 2.58 -9.53
CA LEU A 77 2.59 1.85 -9.74
C LEU A 77 1.95 2.23 -11.08
N PHE A 78 1.92 3.53 -11.42
CA PHE A 78 1.40 4.00 -12.70
C PHE A 78 2.21 3.40 -13.86
N ARG A 79 3.55 3.50 -13.83
CA ARG A 79 4.41 2.91 -14.86
C ARG A 79 4.21 1.39 -14.96
N ALA A 80 4.16 0.68 -13.86
CA ALA A 80 3.91 -0.77 -13.85
C ALA A 80 2.60 -1.12 -14.54
N SER A 81 1.54 -0.34 -14.29
CA SER A 81 0.24 -0.54 -14.92
C SER A 81 0.25 -0.29 -16.43
N GLN A 82 1.06 0.68 -16.91
CA GLN A 82 1.17 1.04 -18.33
C GLN A 82 2.11 0.13 -19.12
N GLU A 83 3.26 -0.19 -18.55
CA GLU A 83 4.31 -0.98 -19.19
C GLU A 83 3.99 -2.49 -19.16
N GLY A 84 3.15 -2.94 -18.23
CA GLY A 84 2.76 -4.34 -18.07
C GLY A 84 3.97 -5.26 -17.94
N GLU A 85 4.08 -6.30 -18.77
CA GLU A 85 5.18 -7.28 -18.74
C GLU A 85 6.58 -6.69 -18.94
N ASN A 86 6.69 -5.47 -19.45
CA ASN A 86 7.97 -4.79 -19.64
C ASN A 86 8.46 -4.05 -18.39
N PHE A 87 7.63 -3.88 -17.37
CA PHE A 87 8.03 -3.30 -16.10
C PHE A 87 8.64 -4.37 -15.19
N ASP A 88 9.82 -4.10 -14.66
CA ASP A 88 10.47 -4.96 -13.68
C ASP A 88 9.87 -4.73 -12.29
N LEU A 89 8.96 -5.63 -11.86
CA LEU A 89 8.28 -5.54 -10.56
C LEU A 89 9.24 -5.50 -9.37
N ARG A 90 10.48 -6.02 -9.51
CA ARG A 90 11.47 -5.99 -8.42
C ARG A 90 11.85 -4.57 -8.02
N THR A 91 11.64 -3.61 -8.93
CA THR A 91 11.98 -2.18 -8.75
C THR A 91 10.80 -1.32 -8.32
N ILE A 92 9.65 -1.95 -7.98
CA ILE A 92 8.41 -1.20 -7.68
C ILE A 92 8.56 -0.21 -6.52
N PHE A 93 9.45 -0.48 -5.57
CA PHE A 93 9.75 0.39 -4.43
C PHE A 93 11.02 1.23 -4.61
N ASP A 94 11.74 1.13 -5.71
CA ASP A 94 12.98 1.88 -5.91
C ASP A 94 12.70 3.39 -5.89
N GLY A 95 13.44 4.13 -5.08
CA GLY A 95 13.33 5.58 -4.95
C GLY A 95 12.06 6.08 -4.26
N THR A 96 11.35 5.22 -3.51
CA THR A 96 10.10 5.57 -2.82
C THR A 96 10.32 5.96 -1.37
N LEU A 97 9.41 6.73 -0.80
CA LEU A 97 9.40 6.99 0.65
C LEU A 97 9.15 5.70 1.44
N ALA A 98 8.27 4.83 0.96
CA ALA A 98 7.99 3.54 1.60
C ALA A 98 9.24 2.66 1.75
N LEU A 99 10.26 2.81 0.88
CA LEU A 99 11.54 2.12 1.00
C LEU A 99 12.52 2.84 1.94
N ASN A 100 12.63 4.17 1.82
CA ASN A 100 13.70 4.94 2.48
C ASN A 100 13.26 5.51 3.83
N HIS A 101 12.00 5.88 3.96
CA HIS A 101 11.37 6.49 5.14
C HIS A 101 10.00 5.84 5.40
N PRO A 102 9.95 4.54 5.73
CA PRO A 102 8.69 3.79 5.86
C PRO A 102 7.73 4.34 6.93
N GLU A 103 8.26 5.02 7.94
CA GLU A 103 7.47 5.60 9.03
C GLU A 103 6.82 6.93 8.61
N GLU A 104 7.43 7.68 7.68
CA GLU A 104 6.96 8.98 7.18
C GLU A 104 6.19 8.86 5.85
N ALA A 105 6.01 7.66 5.32
CA ALA A 105 5.37 7.44 4.03
C ALA A 105 3.86 7.26 4.15
N VAL A 106 3.07 8.12 3.49
CA VAL A 106 1.65 7.89 3.24
C VAL A 106 1.50 7.34 1.83
N THR A 107 1.27 6.03 1.70
CA THR A 107 1.17 5.34 0.42
C THR A 107 -0.24 5.44 -0.17
N PHE A 108 -0.35 5.57 -1.48
CA PHE A 108 -1.64 5.64 -2.17
C PHE A 108 -1.56 5.04 -3.58
N VAL A 109 -2.70 4.57 -4.09
CA VAL A 109 -2.82 4.07 -5.47
C VAL A 109 -3.22 5.22 -6.39
N ASP A 110 -4.39 5.79 -6.19
CA ASP A 110 -4.88 6.99 -6.87
C ASP A 110 -5.40 8.01 -5.86
N ASN A 111 -5.59 9.25 -6.31
CA ASN A 111 -6.27 10.30 -5.56
C ASN A 111 -7.14 11.18 -6.48
N HIS A 112 -7.73 12.24 -5.92
CA HIS A 112 -8.61 13.15 -6.64
C HIS A 112 -7.90 13.95 -7.74
N ASP A 113 -6.57 14.09 -7.71
CA ASP A 113 -5.78 14.80 -8.71
C ASP A 113 -5.18 13.88 -9.78
N THR A 114 -4.95 12.59 -9.46
CA THR A 114 -4.42 11.60 -10.40
C THR A 114 -5.49 10.90 -11.23
N GLN A 115 -6.75 10.92 -10.78
CA GLN A 115 -7.86 10.31 -11.52
C GLN A 115 -8.04 10.92 -12.91
N ARG A 116 -8.69 10.17 -13.82
CA ARG A 116 -8.93 10.58 -15.20
C ARG A 116 -9.60 11.96 -15.29
N GLY A 117 -9.07 12.83 -16.15
CA GLY A 117 -9.58 14.17 -16.42
C GLY A 117 -9.10 15.26 -15.47
N GLN A 118 -8.24 14.94 -14.51
CA GLN A 118 -7.63 15.91 -13.57
C GLN A 118 -6.26 16.40 -14.05
N ALA A 119 -5.72 17.42 -13.39
CA ALA A 119 -4.49 18.10 -13.82
C ALA A 119 -3.23 17.22 -13.74
N LEU A 120 -3.20 16.28 -12.82
CA LEU A 120 -2.09 15.33 -12.58
C LEU A 120 -2.45 13.92 -13.06
N GLU A 121 -3.36 13.80 -14.05
CA GLU A 121 -3.84 12.52 -14.54
C GLU A 121 -2.72 11.50 -14.73
N SER A 122 -2.72 10.50 -13.89
CA SER A 122 -1.80 9.36 -13.87
C SER A 122 -2.48 8.12 -13.26
N THR A 123 -3.75 7.93 -13.64
CA THR A 123 -4.60 6.85 -13.11
C THR A 123 -3.99 5.49 -13.37
N ILE A 124 -3.89 4.68 -12.32
CA ILE A 124 -3.46 3.28 -12.41
C ILE A 124 -4.49 2.51 -13.26
N GLU A 125 -4.04 1.70 -14.22
CA GLU A 125 -4.93 0.88 -15.03
C GLU A 125 -5.70 -0.13 -14.17
N GLU A 126 -6.97 -0.34 -14.49
CA GLU A 126 -7.91 -1.14 -13.69
C GLU A 126 -7.41 -2.56 -13.39
N TRP A 127 -6.72 -3.19 -14.37
CA TRP A 127 -6.16 -4.54 -14.19
C TRP A 127 -5.10 -4.62 -13.08
N PHE A 128 -4.37 -3.52 -12.81
CA PHE A 128 -3.29 -3.49 -11.83
C PHE A 128 -3.72 -2.92 -10.47
N LYS A 129 -4.88 -2.26 -10.37
CA LYS A 129 -5.38 -1.68 -9.11
C LYS A 129 -5.44 -2.68 -7.96
N PRO A 130 -5.97 -3.92 -8.13
CA PRO A 130 -5.95 -4.92 -7.05
C PRO A 130 -4.53 -5.22 -6.53
N ALA A 131 -3.56 -5.35 -7.44
CA ALA A 131 -2.16 -5.57 -7.09
C ALA A 131 -1.53 -4.35 -6.39
N ALA A 132 -1.80 -3.14 -6.90
CA ALA A 132 -1.34 -1.89 -6.29
C ALA A 132 -1.89 -1.71 -4.86
N TYR A 133 -3.17 -2.03 -4.63
CA TYR A 133 -3.76 -2.00 -3.30
C TYR A 133 -3.20 -3.08 -2.39
N ALA A 134 -2.92 -4.29 -2.89
CA ALA A 134 -2.25 -5.32 -2.10
C ALA A 134 -0.85 -4.87 -1.65
N LEU A 135 -0.08 -4.19 -2.52
CA LEU A 135 1.24 -3.65 -2.20
C LEU A 135 1.19 -2.62 -1.07
N ILE A 136 0.23 -1.70 -1.07
CA ILE A 136 0.17 -0.66 -0.04
C ILE A 136 -0.57 -1.10 1.24
N LEU A 137 -1.51 -2.04 1.15
CA LEU A 137 -2.31 -2.49 2.28
C LEU A 137 -1.67 -3.62 3.08
N LEU A 138 -0.98 -4.56 2.42
CA LEU A 138 -0.55 -5.81 3.05
C LEU A 138 0.94 -5.89 3.37
N ARG A 139 1.73 -4.92 2.91
CA ARG A 139 3.13 -4.78 3.30
C ARG A 139 3.26 -3.98 4.60
N GLU A 140 4.44 -4.06 5.21
CA GLU A 140 4.72 -3.41 6.51
C GLU A 140 4.90 -1.89 6.37
N ALA A 141 5.59 -1.46 5.31
CA ALA A 141 6.00 -0.07 5.13
C ALA A 141 4.84 0.85 4.75
N GLY A 142 4.81 2.02 5.37
CA GLY A 142 3.92 3.12 5.05
C GLY A 142 2.51 3.03 5.62
N LEU A 143 1.86 4.18 5.71
CA LEU A 143 0.45 4.31 6.08
C LEU A 143 -0.40 4.38 4.79
N PRO A 144 -1.23 3.39 4.48
CA PRO A 144 -1.99 3.37 3.22
C PRO A 144 -3.20 4.29 3.25
N CYS A 145 -3.40 5.02 2.16
CA CYS A 145 -4.57 5.83 1.89
C CYS A 145 -5.40 5.22 0.74
N VAL A 146 -6.64 4.84 1.01
CA VAL A 146 -7.57 4.31 0.01
C VAL A 146 -8.34 5.46 -0.63
N PHE A 147 -8.32 5.53 -1.96
CA PHE A 147 -9.05 6.56 -2.69
C PHE A 147 -10.55 6.25 -2.71
N TYR A 148 -11.36 7.25 -2.33
CA TYR A 148 -12.82 7.16 -2.32
C TYR A 148 -13.40 6.74 -3.68
N GLY A 149 -12.83 7.29 -4.78
CA GLY A 149 -13.25 6.98 -6.15
C GLY A 149 -12.98 5.53 -6.55
N ASP A 150 -11.93 4.90 -6.03
CA ASP A 150 -11.67 3.48 -6.25
C ASP A 150 -12.62 2.61 -5.43
N TYR A 151 -12.92 3.01 -4.19
CA TYR A 151 -13.80 2.23 -3.33
C TYR A 151 -15.26 2.27 -3.80
N TYR A 152 -15.82 3.44 -4.10
CA TYR A 152 -17.23 3.58 -4.46
C TYR A 152 -17.52 3.68 -5.97
N GLY A 153 -16.47 3.81 -6.80
CA GLY A 153 -16.60 4.11 -8.21
C GLY A 153 -16.71 5.62 -8.47
N ILE A 154 -16.62 5.99 -9.74
CA ILE A 154 -16.71 7.35 -10.22
C ILE A 154 -17.79 7.41 -11.28
N GLU A 155 -18.72 8.37 -11.17
CA GLU A 155 -19.77 8.60 -12.14
C GLU A 155 -19.40 9.70 -13.17
N GLY A 156 -20.11 9.74 -14.29
CA GLY A 156 -20.02 10.81 -15.28
C GLY A 156 -19.09 10.53 -16.45
N LYS A 157 -18.41 11.57 -16.97
CA LYS A 157 -17.63 11.48 -18.21
C LYS A 157 -16.44 10.51 -18.11
N PHE A 158 -15.84 10.41 -16.94
CA PHE A 158 -14.68 9.57 -16.65
C PHE A 158 -15.06 8.47 -15.65
N ALA A 159 -16.22 7.84 -15.91
CA ALA A 159 -16.74 6.79 -15.05
C ALA A 159 -15.72 5.66 -14.85
N GLN A 160 -15.68 5.14 -13.65
CA GLN A 160 -14.87 4.00 -13.23
C GLN A 160 -15.71 3.09 -12.34
N GLU A 161 -15.60 1.79 -12.55
CA GLU A 161 -16.26 0.80 -11.70
C GLU A 161 -15.68 0.80 -10.27
N SER A 162 -16.50 0.41 -9.32
CA SER A 162 -16.10 0.25 -7.93
C SER A 162 -15.19 -0.97 -7.74
N PHE A 163 -14.14 -0.83 -6.94
CA PHE A 163 -13.29 -1.91 -6.46
C PHE A 163 -13.64 -2.34 -5.03
N GLN A 164 -14.83 -1.96 -4.53
CA GLN A 164 -15.22 -2.17 -3.13
C GLN A 164 -15.04 -3.63 -2.69
N GLU A 165 -15.49 -4.59 -3.48
CA GLU A 165 -15.43 -6.02 -3.11
C GLU A 165 -13.98 -6.49 -2.87
N VAL A 166 -13.06 -6.12 -3.75
CA VAL A 166 -11.62 -6.43 -3.60
C VAL A 166 -11.02 -5.68 -2.41
N LEU A 167 -11.36 -4.40 -2.27
CA LEU A 167 -10.85 -3.55 -1.18
C LEU A 167 -11.35 -4.01 0.18
N ASP A 168 -12.61 -4.43 0.31
CA ASP A 168 -13.15 -4.98 1.56
C ASP A 168 -12.35 -6.22 2.02
N ARG A 169 -12.03 -7.13 1.09
CA ARG A 169 -11.20 -8.31 1.37
C ARG A 169 -9.77 -7.93 1.78
N LEU A 170 -9.12 -7.02 1.05
CA LEU A 170 -7.76 -6.54 1.37
C LEU A 170 -7.72 -5.78 2.71
N LEU A 171 -8.72 -4.95 3.00
CA LEU A 171 -8.83 -4.22 4.27
C LEU A 171 -9.06 -5.16 5.44
N TRP A 172 -9.85 -6.23 5.25
CA TRP A 172 -10.00 -7.28 6.26
C TRP A 172 -8.65 -7.99 6.52
N VAL A 173 -7.94 -8.42 5.46
CA VAL A 173 -6.61 -9.04 5.62
C VAL A 173 -5.64 -8.10 6.33
N ARG A 174 -5.61 -6.79 5.96
CA ARG A 174 -4.78 -5.80 6.63
C ARG A 174 -5.08 -5.71 8.13
N LYS A 175 -6.37 -5.62 8.47
CA LYS A 175 -6.82 -5.39 9.84
C LYS A 175 -6.58 -6.59 10.74
N ASP A 176 -6.79 -7.80 10.22
CA ASP A 176 -6.88 -9.00 11.05
C ASP A 176 -5.69 -9.97 10.87
N LEU A 177 -4.96 -9.93 9.74
CA LEU A 177 -3.96 -10.95 9.40
C LEU A 177 -2.58 -10.42 9.02
N ALA A 178 -2.44 -9.24 8.40
CA ALA A 178 -1.19 -8.75 7.83
C ALA A 178 -0.21 -8.21 8.90
N TYR A 179 0.18 -9.05 9.82
CA TYR A 179 1.07 -8.75 10.95
C TYR A 179 2.38 -9.54 10.91
N GLY A 180 3.28 -9.20 11.83
CA GLY A 180 4.57 -9.88 12.00
C GLY A 180 5.62 -9.44 10.99
N GLU A 181 6.74 -10.14 10.96
CA GLU A 181 7.86 -9.83 10.07
C GLU A 181 7.50 -10.07 8.61
N GLN A 182 8.03 -9.21 7.73
CA GLN A 182 7.88 -9.34 6.29
C GLN A 182 9.11 -10.00 5.68
N THR A 183 8.88 -10.98 4.79
CA THR A 183 9.93 -11.57 3.95
C THR A 183 9.56 -11.38 2.48
N ASP A 184 10.47 -10.78 1.73
CA ASP A 184 10.28 -10.48 0.30
C ASP A 184 10.89 -11.56 -0.59
N TYR A 185 10.19 -11.89 -1.68
CA TYR A 185 10.59 -12.82 -2.75
C TYR A 185 10.57 -12.06 -4.08
N PHE A 186 11.46 -11.07 -4.21
CA PHE A 186 11.60 -10.21 -5.38
C PHE A 186 12.75 -10.69 -6.28
N ASP A 187 12.67 -11.94 -6.73
CA ASP A 187 13.69 -12.66 -7.50
C ASP A 187 13.35 -12.83 -8.98
N ASP A 188 12.12 -12.50 -9.41
CA ASP A 188 11.65 -12.57 -10.80
C ASP A 188 11.08 -11.21 -11.22
N PRO A 189 11.49 -10.64 -12.39
CA PRO A 189 11.03 -9.32 -12.82
C PRO A 189 9.52 -9.25 -13.11
N ASN A 190 8.88 -10.37 -13.38
CA ASN A 190 7.46 -10.41 -13.72
C ASN A 190 6.60 -11.11 -12.66
N CYS A 191 7.23 -11.65 -11.60
CA CYS A 191 6.51 -12.25 -10.48
C CYS A 191 7.23 -11.95 -9.17
N ILE A 192 6.61 -11.15 -8.32
CA ILE A 192 7.08 -10.88 -6.97
C ILE A 192 6.12 -11.43 -5.93
N GLY A 193 6.62 -11.68 -4.73
CA GLY A 193 5.79 -12.09 -3.61
C GLY A 193 6.37 -11.63 -2.29
N TRP A 194 5.58 -11.73 -1.24
CA TRP A 194 6.02 -11.53 0.14
C TRP A 194 5.16 -12.33 1.10
N THR A 195 5.69 -12.60 2.28
CA THR A 195 4.95 -13.18 3.40
C THR A 195 4.94 -12.21 4.58
N ARG A 196 3.91 -12.30 5.42
CA ARG A 196 3.87 -11.72 6.77
C ARG A 196 3.77 -12.89 7.75
N SER A 197 4.62 -12.91 8.77
CA SER A 197 4.76 -14.07 9.66
C SER A 197 3.58 -14.29 10.62
N GLY A 198 2.62 -13.36 10.65
CA GLY A 198 1.49 -13.42 11.58
C GLY A 198 1.88 -13.07 13.03
N THR A 199 1.01 -13.45 13.95
CA THR A 199 1.15 -13.29 15.40
C THR A 199 0.74 -14.58 16.13
N GLU A 200 0.65 -14.55 17.47
CA GLU A 200 0.04 -15.66 18.21
C GLU A 200 -1.46 -15.83 17.91
N GLU A 201 -2.13 -14.78 17.41
CA GLU A 201 -3.57 -14.74 17.13
C GLU A 201 -3.90 -14.85 15.64
N SER A 202 -2.95 -14.64 14.75
CA SER A 202 -3.14 -14.66 13.29
C SER A 202 -2.09 -15.53 12.59
N ALA A 203 -2.55 -16.43 11.72
CA ALA A 203 -1.65 -17.21 10.87
C ALA A 203 -0.91 -16.31 9.88
N PRO A 204 0.27 -16.72 9.37
CA PRO A 204 0.97 -16.03 8.29
C PRO A 204 0.11 -15.88 7.05
N ILE A 205 0.39 -14.83 6.26
CA ILE A 205 -0.17 -14.66 4.92
C ILE A 205 0.91 -14.69 3.86
N ALA A 206 0.55 -15.03 2.64
CA ALA A 206 1.42 -14.97 1.47
C ALA A 206 0.72 -14.21 0.34
N CYS A 207 1.46 -13.31 -0.31
CA CYS A 207 0.94 -12.49 -1.40
C CYS A 207 1.84 -12.63 -2.62
N LEU A 208 1.26 -12.76 -3.81
CA LEU A 208 1.98 -12.77 -5.08
C LEU A 208 1.35 -11.83 -6.08
N ILE A 209 2.19 -11.22 -6.92
CA ILE A 209 1.77 -10.40 -8.05
C ILE A 209 2.49 -10.88 -9.30
N SER A 210 1.74 -11.06 -10.39
CA SER A 210 2.28 -11.22 -11.73
C SER A 210 1.79 -10.11 -12.65
N ASN A 211 2.70 -9.50 -13.40
CA ASN A 211 2.36 -8.54 -14.45
C ASN A 211 2.42 -9.15 -15.87
N ASN A 212 2.66 -10.47 -15.95
CA ASN A 212 2.78 -11.23 -17.19
C ASN A 212 1.94 -12.52 -17.08
N GLN A 213 2.51 -13.67 -17.36
CA GLN A 213 1.85 -14.97 -17.33
C GLN A 213 1.58 -15.44 -15.89
N ALA A 214 0.73 -16.45 -15.78
CA ALA A 214 0.55 -17.16 -14.50
C ALA A 214 1.89 -17.76 -14.04
N ALA A 215 2.14 -17.68 -12.74
CA ALA A 215 3.39 -18.12 -12.13
C ALA A 215 3.14 -18.80 -10.79
N THR A 216 4.17 -19.47 -10.26
CA THR A 216 4.20 -19.98 -8.90
C THR A 216 5.47 -19.54 -8.18
N LYS A 217 5.40 -19.47 -6.87
CA LYS A 217 6.55 -19.12 -6.04
C LYS A 217 6.55 -19.95 -4.76
N VAL A 218 7.68 -20.60 -4.48
CA VAL A 218 7.86 -21.29 -3.18
C VAL A 218 8.22 -20.25 -2.14
N MET A 219 7.39 -20.15 -1.09
CA MET A 219 7.60 -19.20 0.00
C MET A 219 7.51 -19.90 1.34
N GLU A 220 8.24 -19.39 2.33
CA GLU A 220 8.27 -19.91 3.69
C GLU A 220 7.11 -19.36 4.52
N ILE A 221 6.34 -20.26 5.11
CA ILE A 221 5.25 -19.96 6.04
C ILE A 221 5.68 -20.30 7.48
N GLY A 222 6.56 -21.30 7.62
CA GLY A 222 7.07 -21.81 8.87
C GLY A 222 6.62 -23.24 9.17
N SER A 223 7.54 -24.06 9.68
CA SER A 223 7.30 -25.49 9.95
C SER A 223 6.23 -25.76 11.02
N SER A 224 5.96 -24.79 11.91
CA SER A 224 4.86 -24.89 12.88
C SER A 224 3.48 -24.89 12.25
N TYR A 225 3.36 -24.47 10.97
CA TYR A 225 2.13 -24.44 10.19
C TYR A 225 2.03 -25.59 9.17
N ALA A 226 2.92 -26.60 9.27
CA ALA A 226 2.90 -27.77 8.39
C ALA A 226 1.53 -28.46 8.39
N GLY A 227 1.02 -28.75 7.18
CA GLY A 227 -0.31 -29.33 6.99
C GLY A 227 -1.46 -28.34 6.95
N LEU A 228 -1.25 -27.05 7.30
CA LEU A 228 -2.26 -26.02 7.18
C LEU A 228 -2.59 -25.77 5.70
N THR A 229 -3.87 -25.57 5.39
CA THR A 229 -4.35 -25.32 4.04
C THR A 229 -4.64 -23.83 3.85
N TYR A 230 -4.22 -23.30 2.73
CA TYR A 230 -4.43 -21.90 2.31
C TYR A 230 -5.34 -21.82 1.10
N TYR A 231 -6.08 -20.74 0.99
CA TYR A 231 -6.87 -20.36 -0.20
C TYR A 231 -6.64 -18.91 -0.57
N ASP A 232 -6.85 -18.55 -1.84
CA ASP A 232 -6.76 -17.18 -2.31
C ASP A 232 -8.04 -16.43 -1.96
N ILE A 233 -7.96 -15.46 -1.03
CA ILE A 233 -9.11 -14.66 -0.58
C ILE A 233 -9.70 -13.79 -1.70
N LEU A 234 -8.90 -13.48 -2.73
CA LEU A 234 -9.35 -12.72 -3.90
C LEU A 234 -10.04 -13.61 -4.96
N GLU A 235 -9.98 -14.93 -4.80
CA GLU A 235 -10.60 -15.93 -5.70
C GLU A 235 -10.06 -15.90 -7.14
N ASN A 236 -8.84 -15.33 -7.35
CA ASN A 236 -8.16 -15.33 -8.65
C ASN A 236 -7.51 -16.69 -8.96
N CYS A 237 -7.21 -17.46 -7.92
CA CYS A 237 -6.76 -18.86 -7.99
C CYS A 237 -7.77 -19.75 -7.27
N SER A 238 -8.22 -20.83 -7.93
CA SER A 238 -9.24 -21.74 -7.39
C SER A 238 -8.67 -22.90 -6.57
N GLU A 239 -7.35 -23.12 -6.66
CA GLU A 239 -6.64 -24.17 -5.96
C GLU A 239 -6.45 -23.81 -4.50
N THR A 240 -6.34 -24.83 -3.65
CA THR A 240 -5.84 -24.67 -2.29
C THR A 240 -4.39 -25.11 -2.22
N VAL A 241 -3.63 -24.49 -1.32
CA VAL A 241 -2.21 -24.77 -1.11
C VAL A 241 -2.00 -25.33 0.29
N GLN A 242 -1.25 -26.42 0.42
CA GLN A 242 -0.93 -27.02 1.72
C GLN A 242 0.54 -26.77 2.06
N VAL A 243 0.81 -26.33 3.28
CA VAL A 243 2.16 -26.12 3.81
C VAL A 243 2.84 -27.48 4.02
N GLN A 244 4.04 -27.62 3.49
CA GLN A 244 4.87 -28.82 3.58
C GLN A 244 5.48 -29.00 4.98
N GLU A 245 6.05 -30.19 5.26
CA GLU A 245 6.69 -30.50 6.56
C GLU A 245 7.84 -29.57 6.92
N ASP A 246 8.54 -29.03 5.89
CA ASP A 246 9.65 -28.07 6.06
C ASP A 246 9.18 -26.63 6.29
N GLY A 247 7.86 -26.37 6.23
CA GLY A 247 7.27 -25.06 6.41
C GLY A 247 7.14 -24.23 5.13
N THR A 248 7.52 -24.76 3.99
CA THR A 248 7.36 -24.09 2.69
C THR A 248 6.02 -24.44 2.05
N ALA A 249 5.56 -23.58 1.12
CA ALA A 249 4.42 -23.88 0.26
C ALA A 249 4.61 -23.23 -1.11
N GLU A 250 4.11 -23.86 -2.16
CA GLU A 250 4.15 -23.35 -3.53
C GLU A 250 2.84 -22.63 -3.85
N PHE A 251 2.88 -21.31 -3.87
CA PHE A 251 1.71 -20.46 -4.09
C PHE A 251 1.62 -20.05 -5.56
N PRO A 252 0.46 -20.24 -6.21
CA PRO A 252 0.22 -19.75 -7.56
C PRO A 252 -0.30 -18.31 -7.58
N VAL A 253 -0.12 -17.65 -8.72
CA VAL A 253 -0.78 -16.41 -9.11
C VAL A 253 -1.22 -16.51 -10.57
N ALA A 254 -2.41 -16.03 -10.88
CA ALA A 254 -2.93 -16.00 -12.24
C ALA A 254 -2.20 -14.97 -13.11
N GLU A 255 -2.38 -15.05 -14.43
CA GLU A 255 -1.85 -14.09 -15.40
C GLU A 255 -2.34 -12.67 -15.08
N ARG A 256 -1.39 -11.69 -15.05
CA ARG A 256 -1.69 -10.26 -14.82
C ARG A 256 -2.62 -10.02 -13.62
N SER A 257 -2.26 -10.61 -12.50
CA SER A 257 -3.13 -10.69 -11.33
C SER A 257 -2.35 -10.59 -10.03
N VAL A 258 -3.08 -10.60 -8.95
CA VAL A 258 -2.60 -10.72 -7.57
C VAL A 258 -3.31 -11.88 -6.90
N SER A 259 -2.62 -12.65 -6.07
CA SER A 259 -3.21 -13.63 -5.16
C SER A 259 -2.82 -13.33 -3.72
N VAL A 260 -3.76 -13.48 -2.81
CA VAL A 260 -3.58 -13.24 -1.37
C VAL A 260 -4.04 -14.48 -0.62
N TRP A 261 -3.07 -15.22 -0.13
CA TRP A 261 -3.24 -16.52 0.49
C TRP A 261 -3.39 -16.41 1.99
N VAL A 262 -4.51 -16.87 2.49
CA VAL A 262 -4.85 -16.90 3.93
C VAL A 262 -5.20 -18.32 4.37
N ALA A 263 -4.95 -18.64 5.63
CA ALA A 263 -5.26 -19.96 6.17
C ALA A 263 -6.77 -20.23 6.20
N GLN A 264 -7.18 -21.44 5.85
CA GLN A 264 -8.59 -21.82 5.69
C GLN A 264 -9.41 -21.70 6.98
N ASP A 265 -8.79 -21.87 8.15
CA ASP A 265 -9.44 -21.78 9.46
C ASP A 265 -9.56 -20.35 10.01
N THR A 266 -9.13 -19.33 9.24
CA THR A 266 -9.19 -17.91 9.65
C THR A 266 -10.57 -17.29 9.38
N GLU A 267 -11.45 -17.97 8.64
CA GLU A 267 -12.85 -17.56 8.47
C GLU A 267 -13.69 -18.06 9.66
N GLY A 268 -13.77 -17.28 10.72
CA GLY A 268 -14.77 -17.60 11.74
C GLY A 268 -14.42 -17.40 13.19
N GLN A 269 -13.53 -16.47 13.49
CA GLN A 269 -13.36 -16.02 14.88
C GLN A 269 -13.89 -14.60 15.09
#